data_cd7e50cedd962b8c1c10914f1d3753a6
#
_entry.id   cd7e50cedd962b8c1c10914f1d3753a6
#
_cell.length_a   1.000
_cell.length_b   1.000
_cell.length_c   1.000
_cell.angle_alpha   90.00
_cell.angle_beta   90.00
_cell.angle_gamma   90.00
#
_symmetry.space_group_name_H-M   'P 1'
#
loop_
_entity.id
_entity.type
_entity.pdbx_description
1 polymer ?
#
loop_
_entity_poly.entity_id
_entity_poly.type
_entity_poly.pdbx_seq_one_letter_code
_entity_poly.pdbx_strand_id
1 'polypeptide(L)'
;MKKAGAQSIHFKQPVGILSTASIVGSKEGEGPLAQHFDVVLSDGLLGEKSWEKAESKLVKQALELAVSKSGLKTENIDYVLSGDLLNQSIGSTFGIRELNIPFFGLFGACSTFGEAMGLGAMLIDGDFANNVLIGASSHFAAAEKQFRFPLELGTQRPLSSTWTVTGCGSAVLTKDGQGPFISEITTGKIVDMGIKDMNNMGLNNYGSQNKPILTMKRPLYGNLFIINHYFSYQ
;
A
#
# COMPACT_ATOMS: atom_id res chain seq x y z
N MET A 1 -9.21 27.53 -0.84
CA MET A 1 -7.95 27.03 -1.43
C MET A 1 -7.68 25.68 -0.81
N LYS A 2 -7.45 24.62 -1.62
CA LYS A 2 -7.19 23.26 -1.09
C LYS A 2 -5.76 23.10 -0.57
N LYS A 3 -4.80 23.82 -1.13
CA LYS A 3 -3.39 23.72 -0.76
C LYS A 3 -3.09 24.55 0.49
N ALA A 4 -2.44 23.94 1.48
CA ALA A 4 -2.00 24.56 2.72
C ALA A 4 -0.46 24.48 2.82
N GLY A 5 0.22 25.60 2.75
CA GLY A 5 1.68 25.65 2.67
C GLY A 5 2.23 25.01 1.39
N ALA A 6 3.45 24.44 1.48
CA ALA A 6 4.14 23.88 0.32
C ALA A 6 3.74 22.43 -0.02
N GLN A 7 3.34 21.65 0.97
CA GLN A 7 3.24 20.19 0.85
C GLN A 7 1.87 19.62 1.26
N SER A 8 1.05 20.38 2.00
CA SER A 8 -0.22 19.86 2.51
C SER A 8 -1.41 20.25 1.64
N ILE A 9 -2.38 19.38 1.58
CA ILE A 9 -3.64 19.56 0.87
C ILE A 9 -4.77 19.22 1.85
N HIS A 10 -5.72 20.15 2.01
CA HIS A 10 -6.98 19.90 2.71
C HIS A 10 -8.07 19.61 1.70
N PHE A 11 -8.79 18.52 1.91
CA PHE A 11 -9.92 18.17 1.05
C PHE A 11 -11.13 19.03 1.42
N LYS A 12 -11.92 19.42 0.43
CA LYS A 12 -13.17 20.16 0.64
C LYS A 12 -14.21 19.28 1.32
N GLN A 13 -14.27 18.03 0.87
CA GLN A 13 -15.07 16.97 1.46
C GLN A 13 -14.15 15.84 1.89
N PRO A 14 -14.22 15.41 3.16
CA PRO A 14 -13.43 14.26 3.59
C PRO A 14 -13.81 13.01 2.80
N VAL A 15 -12.80 12.31 2.29
CA VAL A 15 -12.99 11.09 1.51
C VAL A 15 -13.11 9.89 2.44
N GLY A 16 -14.19 9.13 2.30
CA GLY A 16 -14.46 7.96 3.13
C GLY A 16 -13.63 6.75 2.73
N ILE A 17 -13.22 5.95 3.71
CA ILE A 17 -12.70 4.59 3.50
C ILE A 17 -13.86 3.64 3.74
N LEU A 18 -14.40 3.08 2.66
CA LEU A 18 -15.61 2.26 2.70
C LEU A 18 -15.30 0.84 3.19
N SER A 19 -14.19 0.28 2.76
CA SER A 19 -13.73 -1.05 3.15
C SER A 19 -12.21 -1.15 3.10
N THR A 20 -11.68 -2.13 3.80
CA THR A 20 -10.27 -2.52 3.73
C THR A 20 -10.16 -4.03 3.64
N ALA A 21 -9.09 -4.54 3.01
CA ALA A 21 -8.76 -5.95 3.04
C ALA A 21 -7.25 -6.14 3.17
N SER A 22 -6.88 -7.24 3.83
CA SER A 22 -5.49 -7.63 4.06
C SER A 22 -5.34 -9.14 3.91
N ILE A 23 -4.46 -9.54 3.00
CA ILE A 23 -4.06 -10.94 2.80
C ILE A 23 -2.56 -11.02 3.01
N VAL A 24 -2.11 -11.92 3.86
CA VAL A 24 -0.69 -12.02 4.22
C VAL A 24 -0.18 -13.46 4.16
N GLY A 25 1.15 -13.61 4.11
CA GLY A 25 1.82 -14.90 4.12
C GLY A 25 1.76 -15.59 5.49
N SER A 26 2.18 -16.86 5.53
CA SER A 26 2.18 -17.67 6.76
C SER A 26 3.07 -17.06 7.85
N LYS A 27 4.21 -16.50 7.47
CA LYS A 27 5.14 -15.87 8.42
C LYS A 27 4.55 -14.65 9.11
N GLU A 28 3.81 -13.84 8.40
CA GLU A 28 3.09 -12.68 8.94
C GLU A 28 1.98 -13.11 9.90
N GLY A 29 1.40 -14.29 9.64
CA GLY A 29 0.42 -14.95 10.52
C GLY A 29 0.99 -15.45 11.85
N GLU A 30 2.30 -15.56 12.00
CA GLU A 30 2.97 -15.88 13.26
C GLU A 30 3.22 -14.64 14.14
N GLY A 31 3.01 -13.45 13.57
CA GLY A 31 3.30 -12.18 14.21
C GLY A 31 2.18 -11.69 15.15
N PRO A 32 2.44 -10.61 15.90
CA PRO A 32 1.48 -10.08 16.89
C PRO A 32 0.20 -9.51 16.28
N LEU A 33 0.17 -9.28 14.97
CA LEU A 33 -1.00 -8.75 14.24
C LEU A 33 -1.80 -9.84 13.54
N ALA A 34 -1.44 -11.12 13.69
CA ALA A 34 -2.04 -12.25 13.00
C ALA A 34 -3.59 -12.25 13.00
N GLN A 35 -4.16 -11.96 14.15
CA GLN A 35 -5.64 -11.93 14.36
C GLN A 35 -6.35 -10.76 13.66
N HIS A 36 -5.61 -9.79 13.13
CA HIS A 36 -6.16 -8.60 12.49
C HIS A 36 -6.14 -8.67 10.97
N PHE A 37 -5.49 -9.68 10.39
CA PHE A 37 -5.52 -9.90 8.95
C PHE A 37 -6.78 -10.66 8.53
N ASP A 38 -7.33 -10.29 7.37
CA ASP A 38 -8.53 -10.97 6.85
C ASP A 38 -8.23 -12.39 6.41
N VAL A 39 -7.06 -12.62 5.81
CA VAL A 39 -6.62 -13.95 5.36
C VAL A 39 -5.13 -14.12 5.63
N VAL A 40 -4.79 -15.24 6.22
CA VAL A 40 -3.41 -15.72 6.38
C VAL A 40 -3.23 -16.94 5.47
N LEU A 41 -2.29 -16.85 4.54
CA LEU A 41 -2.02 -17.91 3.57
C LEU A 41 -1.24 -19.05 4.21
N SER A 42 -1.53 -20.28 3.81
CA SER A 42 -0.81 -21.47 4.27
C SER A 42 0.54 -21.65 3.58
N ASP A 43 0.68 -21.14 2.35
CA ASP A 43 1.93 -21.21 1.58
C ASP A 43 2.15 -19.93 0.75
N GLY A 44 3.41 -19.64 0.43
CA GLY A 44 3.79 -18.45 -0.33
C GLY A 44 3.54 -18.54 -1.85
N LEU A 45 3.30 -19.71 -2.40
CA LEU A 45 3.08 -19.90 -3.84
C LEU A 45 1.62 -19.78 -4.24
N LEU A 46 0.68 -19.88 -3.31
CA LEU A 46 -0.77 -19.84 -3.59
C LEU A 46 -1.19 -20.83 -4.71
N GLY A 47 -0.47 -21.96 -4.82
CA GLY A 47 -0.66 -22.93 -5.89
C GLY A 47 -0.11 -22.52 -7.25
N GLU A 48 0.63 -21.43 -7.35
CA GLU A 48 1.24 -20.94 -8.57
C GLU A 48 2.64 -21.55 -8.82
N LYS A 49 3.13 -21.45 -10.07
CA LYS A 49 4.43 -22.02 -10.49
C LYS A 49 5.62 -21.06 -10.26
N SER A 50 5.36 -19.82 -9.91
CA SER A 50 6.41 -18.83 -9.61
C SER A 50 5.91 -17.82 -8.59
N TRP A 51 6.86 -17.20 -7.90
CA TRP A 51 6.58 -16.19 -6.87
C TRP A 51 5.92 -14.92 -7.44
N GLU A 52 6.30 -14.52 -8.65
CA GLU A 52 5.70 -13.37 -9.34
C GLU A 52 4.22 -13.62 -9.68
N LYS A 53 3.89 -14.86 -10.09
CA LYS A 53 2.49 -15.26 -10.31
C LYS A 53 1.72 -15.33 -9.01
N ALA A 54 2.35 -15.83 -7.95
CA ALA A 54 1.76 -15.86 -6.62
C ALA A 54 1.43 -14.44 -6.13
N GLU A 55 2.35 -13.48 -6.31
CA GLU A 55 2.10 -12.08 -5.98
C GLU A 55 0.94 -11.49 -6.80
N SER A 56 0.89 -11.74 -8.11
CA SER A 56 -0.22 -11.28 -8.95
C SER A 56 -1.58 -11.83 -8.48
N LYS A 57 -1.62 -13.09 -8.09
CA LYS A 57 -2.83 -13.72 -7.53
C LYS A 57 -3.19 -13.13 -6.17
N LEU A 58 -2.21 -12.86 -5.33
CA LEU A 58 -2.39 -12.20 -4.04
C LEU A 58 -3.00 -10.81 -4.20
N VAL A 59 -2.48 -10.00 -5.15
CA VAL A 59 -3.04 -8.69 -5.48
C VAL A 59 -4.50 -8.81 -5.90
N LYS A 60 -4.80 -9.69 -6.85
CA LYS A 60 -6.16 -9.92 -7.33
C LYS A 60 -7.10 -10.23 -6.18
N GLN A 61 -6.75 -11.22 -5.36
CA GLN A 61 -7.61 -11.66 -4.24
C GLN A 61 -7.83 -10.56 -3.20
N ALA A 62 -6.80 -9.76 -2.88
CA ALA A 62 -6.94 -8.68 -1.91
C ALA A 62 -7.84 -7.55 -2.43
N LEU A 63 -7.70 -7.19 -3.70
CA LEU A 63 -8.55 -6.17 -4.32
C LEU A 63 -10.01 -6.64 -4.43
N GLU A 64 -10.25 -7.86 -4.88
CA GLU A 64 -11.59 -8.47 -4.93
C GLU A 64 -12.23 -8.55 -3.54
N LEU A 65 -11.46 -8.90 -2.51
CA LEU A 65 -11.93 -8.94 -1.14
C LEU A 65 -12.35 -7.55 -0.63
N ALA A 66 -11.57 -6.51 -0.92
CA ALA A 66 -11.93 -5.14 -0.55
C ALA A 66 -13.23 -4.70 -1.23
N VAL A 67 -13.39 -4.99 -2.54
CA VAL A 67 -14.63 -4.69 -3.27
C VAL A 67 -15.80 -5.47 -2.68
N SER A 68 -15.64 -6.76 -2.41
CA SER A 68 -16.69 -7.57 -1.78
C SER A 68 -17.13 -7.01 -0.42
N LYS A 69 -16.17 -6.63 0.44
CA LYS A 69 -16.44 -6.03 1.77
C LYS A 69 -17.10 -4.66 1.68
N SER A 70 -16.90 -3.92 0.59
CA SER A 70 -17.52 -2.61 0.39
C SER A 70 -19.01 -2.67 0.05
N GLY A 71 -19.50 -3.84 -0.39
CA GLY A 71 -20.84 -4.00 -0.92
C GLY A 71 -21.05 -3.43 -2.33
N LEU A 72 -19.99 -2.85 -2.93
CA LEU A 72 -20.02 -2.37 -4.31
C LEU A 72 -19.77 -3.51 -5.29
N LYS A 73 -20.18 -3.30 -6.53
CA LYS A 73 -19.78 -4.13 -7.66
C LYS A 73 -18.53 -3.54 -8.30
N THR A 74 -17.79 -4.36 -9.03
CA THR A 74 -16.59 -3.95 -9.76
C THR A 74 -16.85 -2.79 -10.72
N GLU A 75 -18.04 -2.77 -11.35
CA GLU A 75 -18.45 -1.72 -12.27
C GLU A 75 -18.69 -0.35 -11.60
N ASN A 76 -18.79 -0.32 -10.28
CA ASN A 76 -18.93 0.92 -9.51
C ASN A 76 -17.59 1.53 -9.13
N ILE A 77 -16.47 0.89 -9.46
CA ILE A 77 -15.13 1.39 -9.20
C ILE A 77 -14.62 2.13 -10.45
N ASP A 78 -14.28 3.40 -10.30
CA ASP A 78 -13.84 4.24 -11.41
C ASP A 78 -12.38 3.98 -11.79
N TYR A 79 -11.52 3.80 -10.80
CA TYR A 79 -10.07 3.59 -10.98
C TYR A 79 -9.51 2.61 -9.96
N VAL A 80 -8.45 1.91 -10.37
CA VAL A 80 -7.54 1.20 -9.45
C VAL A 80 -6.21 1.93 -9.41
N LEU A 81 -5.69 2.19 -8.21
CA LEU A 81 -4.34 2.68 -7.98
C LEU A 81 -3.59 1.64 -7.16
N SER A 82 -2.58 1.02 -7.76
CA SER A 82 -1.85 -0.05 -7.07
C SER A 82 -0.40 -0.14 -7.55
N GLY A 83 0.42 -0.75 -6.74
CA GLY A 83 1.79 -1.06 -7.09
C GLY A 83 2.38 -2.17 -6.22
N ASP A 84 3.54 -2.62 -6.62
CA ASP A 84 4.32 -3.66 -5.97
C ASP A 84 5.81 -3.32 -6.02
N LEU A 85 6.66 -4.22 -5.54
CA LEU A 85 8.11 -4.01 -5.52
C LEU A 85 8.82 -4.46 -6.80
N LEU A 86 8.14 -5.18 -7.69
CA LEU A 86 8.75 -5.74 -8.87
C LEU A 86 8.88 -4.70 -9.98
N ASN A 87 9.90 -4.84 -10.82
CA ASN A 87 10.12 -3.98 -11.97
C ASN A 87 8.86 -3.90 -12.83
N GLN A 88 8.50 -2.67 -13.21
CA GLN A 88 7.36 -2.32 -14.02
C GLN A 88 6.02 -2.77 -13.43
N SER A 89 5.95 -2.91 -12.08
CA SER A 89 4.71 -3.29 -11.38
C SER A 89 4.07 -4.56 -11.95
N ILE A 90 4.86 -5.60 -12.17
CA ILE A 90 4.40 -6.87 -12.77
C ILE A 90 3.33 -7.52 -11.89
N GLY A 91 3.53 -7.56 -10.57
CA GLY A 91 2.56 -8.13 -9.63
C GLY A 91 1.19 -7.48 -9.77
N SER A 92 1.15 -6.15 -9.69
CA SER A 92 -0.08 -5.36 -9.79
C SER A 92 -0.71 -5.44 -11.18
N THR A 93 0.09 -5.27 -12.24
CA THR A 93 -0.42 -5.26 -13.62
C THR A 93 -1.13 -6.56 -13.98
N PHE A 94 -0.52 -7.70 -13.68
CA PHE A 94 -1.14 -9.00 -13.97
C PHE A 94 -2.25 -9.36 -12.99
N GLY A 95 -2.19 -8.89 -11.75
CA GLY A 95 -3.26 -9.11 -10.77
C GLY A 95 -4.53 -8.33 -11.09
N ILE A 96 -4.40 -7.13 -11.66
CA ILE A 96 -5.52 -6.21 -11.92
C ILE A 96 -6.17 -6.44 -13.29
N ARG A 97 -5.45 -6.96 -14.27
CA ARG A 97 -5.91 -7.06 -15.68
C ARG A 97 -7.30 -7.66 -15.87
N GLU A 98 -7.72 -8.57 -14.99
CA GLU A 98 -9.01 -9.25 -15.09
C GLU A 98 -10.16 -8.45 -14.44
N LEU A 99 -9.86 -7.42 -13.67
CA LEU A 99 -10.88 -6.57 -13.05
C LEU A 99 -11.57 -5.64 -14.05
N ASN A 100 -10.93 -5.43 -15.21
CA ASN A 100 -11.45 -4.56 -16.29
C ASN A 100 -11.79 -3.13 -15.83
N ILE A 101 -10.96 -2.57 -14.93
CA ILE A 101 -11.08 -1.21 -14.39
C ILE A 101 -9.85 -0.41 -14.86
N PRO A 102 -10.01 0.89 -15.22
CA PRO A 102 -8.86 1.77 -15.50
C PRO A 102 -7.84 1.75 -14.36
N PHE A 103 -6.55 1.58 -14.71
CA PHE A 103 -5.49 1.33 -13.75
C PHE A 103 -4.37 2.36 -13.82
N PHE A 104 -3.99 2.91 -12.69
CA PHE A 104 -2.78 3.68 -12.47
C PHE A 104 -1.75 2.85 -11.70
N GLY A 105 -0.67 2.45 -12.38
CA GLY A 105 0.45 1.75 -11.76
C GLY A 105 1.34 2.72 -11.00
N LEU A 106 1.54 2.45 -9.72
CA LEU A 106 2.39 3.24 -8.84
C LEU A 106 3.67 2.48 -8.52
N PHE A 107 4.79 3.18 -8.48
CA PHE A 107 6.08 2.57 -8.20
C PHE A 107 6.84 3.36 -7.13
N GLY A 108 6.32 3.33 -5.92
CA GLY A 108 6.82 4.05 -4.76
C GLY A 108 7.39 3.15 -3.66
N ALA A 109 7.65 1.87 -3.94
CA ALA A 109 8.10 0.89 -2.94
C ALA A 109 7.25 0.97 -1.65
N CYS A 110 7.86 1.20 -0.49
CA CYS A 110 7.15 1.28 0.79
C CYS A 110 6.13 2.42 0.88
N SER A 111 6.18 3.43 0.00
CA SER A 111 5.24 4.55 -0.01
C SER A 111 4.00 4.31 -0.88
N THR A 112 3.98 3.25 -1.67
CA THR A 112 2.94 2.98 -2.69
C THR A 112 1.53 3.04 -2.13
N PHE A 113 1.27 2.43 -0.97
CA PHE A 113 -0.09 2.46 -0.39
C PHE A 113 -0.52 3.87 0.05
N GLY A 114 0.39 4.63 0.68
CA GLY A 114 0.12 6.02 1.07
C GLY A 114 -0.04 6.94 -0.14
N GLU A 115 0.75 6.72 -1.20
CA GLU A 115 0.63 7.42 -2.47
C GLU A 115 -0.72 7.11 -3.15
N ALA A 116 -1.10 5.84 -3.25
CA ALA A 116 -2.39 5.41 -3.78
C ALA A 116 -3.56 6.04 -3.01
N MET A 117 -3.48 6.05 -1.68
CA MET A 117 -4.49 6.66 -0.82
C MET A 117 -4.60 8.18 -1.04
N GLY A 118 -3.45 8.87 -1.12
CA GLY A 118 -3.41 10.30 -1.36
C GLY A 118 -3.95 10.69 -2.74
N LEU A 119 -3.49 10.01 -3.79
CA LEU A 119 -3.94 10.25 -5.17
C LEU A 119 -5.42 9.87 -5.35
N GLY A 120 -5.85 8.74 -4.80
CA GLY A 120 -7.25 8.33 -4.83
C GLY A 120 -8.17 9.35 -4.16
N ALA A 121 -7.77 9.87 -3.00
CA ALA A 121 -8.50 10.94 -2.33
C ALA A 121 -8.53 12.24 -3.14
N MET A 122 -7.43 12.58 -3.83
CA MET A 122 -7.39 13.75 -4.72
C MET A 122 -8.32 13.60 -5.93
N LEU A 123 -8.42 12.39 -6.51
CA LEU A 123 -9.34 12.10 -7.62
C LEU A 123 -10.80 12.27 -7.18
N ILE A 124 -11.14 11.77 -6.01
CA ILE A 124 -12.51 11.89 -5.46
C ILE A 124 -12.84 13.34 -5.09
N ASP A 125 -11.96 14.05 -4.38
CA ASP A 125 -12.18 15.46 -4.01
C ASP A 125 -12.13 16.40 -5.23
N GLY A 126 -11.53 15.93 -6.34
CA GLY A 126 -11.51 16.62 -7.64
C GLY A 126 -12.72 16.35 -8.52
N ASP A 127 -13.67 15.52 -8.10
CA ASP A 127 -14.82 15.05 -8.86
C ASP A 127 -14.45 14.25 -10.15
N PHE A 128 -13.25 13.63 -10.17
CA PHE A 128 -12.83 12.72 -11.25
C PHE A 128 -13.24 11.27 -11.00
N ALA A 129 -13.61 10.94 -9.77
CA ALA A 129 -14.07 9.62 -9.37
C ALA A 129 -15.05 9.70 -8.21
N ASN A 130 -15.94 8.70 -8.10
CA ASN A 130 -16.79 8.48 -6.93
C ASN A 130 -16.20 7.40 -6.03
N ASN A 131 -15.68 6.34 -6.62
CA ASN A 131 -15.08 5.23 -5.90
C ASN A 131 -13.74 4.84 -6.51
N VAL A 132 -12.72 4.71 -5.68
CA VAL A 132 -11.36 4.34 -6.08
C VAL A 132 -10.90 3.15 -5.26
N LEU A 133 -10.45 2.11 -5.95
CA LEU A 133 -9.83 0.94 -5.32
C LEU A 133 -8.32 1.16 -5.26
N ILE A 134 -7.74 0.98 -4.09
CA ILE A 134 -6.30 1.12 -3.89
C ILE A 134 -5.68 -0.16 -3.36
N GLY A 135 -4.41 -0.40 -3.69
CA GLY A 135 -3.69 -1.56 -3.19
C GLY A 135 -2.18 -1.39 -3.23
N ALA A 136 -1.51 -2.16 -2.42
CA ALA A 136 -0.07 -2.36 -2.52
C ALA A 136 0.30 -3.76 -2.04
N SER A 137 1.23 -4.39 -2.73
CA SER A 137 1.70 -5.73 -2.41
C SER A 137 3.21 -5.81 -2.30
N SER A 138 3.65 -6.88 -1.69
CA SER A 138 4.98 -7.42 -1.83
C SER A 138 4.94 -8.93 -1.63
N HIS A 139 5.90 -9.61 -2.22
CA HIS A 139 6.13 -11.03 -1.98
C HIS A 139 7.61 -11.23 -1.65
N PHE A 140 7.89 -11.78 -0.46
CA PHE A 140 9.26 -11.93 0.03
C PHE A 140 10.21 -12.50 -1.04
N ALA A 141 9.91 -13.69 -1.56
CA ALA A 141 10.82 -14.37 -2.47
C ALA A 141 10.94 -13.67 -3.84
N ALA A 142 9.86 -13.08 -4.37
CA ALA A 142 9.90 -12.34 -5.62
C ALA A 142 10.74 -11.06 -5.49
N ALA A 143 10.53 -10.29 -4.42
CA ALA A 143 11.28 -9.07 -4.16
C ALA A 143 12.76 -9.37 -3.88
N GLU A 144 13.07 -10.36 -3.03
CA GLU A 144 14.45 -10.74 -2.71
C GLU A 144 15.22 -11.20 -3.94
N LYS A 145 14.60 -11.99 -4.80
CA LYS A 145 15.19 -12.43 -6.08
C LYS A 145 15.59 -11.26 -6.97
N GLN A 146 14.81 -10.18 -6.95
CA GLN A 146 15.08 -9.02 -7.77
C GLN A 146 16.12 -8.07 -7.16
N PHE A 147 16.07 -7.85 -5.87
CA PHE A 147 16.87 -6.82 -5.19
C PHE A 147 18.12 -7.36 -4.51
N ARG A 148 18.20 -8.66 -4.25
CA ARG A 148 19.32 -9.30 -3.54
C ARG A 148 19.86 -10.47 -4.35
N PHE A 149 20.60 -10.15 -5.39
CA PHE A 149 21.25 -11.15 -6.23
C PHE A 149 22.76 -11.21 -5.94
N PRO A 150 23.38 -12.39 -5.75
CA PRO A 150 22.70 -13.71 -5.73
C PRO A 150 21.92 -13.95 -4.42
N LEU A 151 20.86 -14.73 -4.49
CA LEU A 151 19.95 -15.02 -3.37
C LEU A 151 20.65 -15.67 -2.18
N GLU A 152 21.67 -16.44 -2.41
CA GLU A 152 22.47 -17.12 -1.38
C GLU A 152 23.11 -16.11 -0.40
N LEU A 153 23.50 -14.94 -0.89
CA LEU A 153 23.99 -13.86 -0.03
C LEU A 153 22.84 -13.17 0.72
N GLY A 154 21.68 -13.11 0.13
CA GLY A 154 20.48 -12.52 0.74
C GLY A 154 19.98 -13.28 1.98
N THR A 155 20.29 -14.57 2.11
CA THR A 155 19.91 -15.38 3.27
C THR A 155 20.80 -15.15 4.50
N GLN A 156 21.96 -14.57 4.32
CA GLN A 156 22.93 -14.28 5.40
C GLN A 156 22.65 -12.91 6.01
N ARG A 157 21.50 -12.76 6.66
CA ARG A 157 21.10 -11.50 7.26
C ARG A 157 21.42 -11.46 8.75
N PRO A 158 21.89 -10.32 9.28
CA PRO A 158 21.90 -10.14 10.72
C PRO A 158 20.45 -10.14 11.25
N LEU A 159 20.27 -10.52 12.51
CA LEU A 159 18.95 -10.56 13.15
C LEU A 159 18.25 -9.18 13.20
N SER A 160 19.02 -8.09 13.07
CA SER A 160 18.50 -6.72 13.00
C SER A 160 17.98 -6.31 11.63
N SER A 161 18.17 -7.13 10.60
CA SER A 161 17.65 -6.84 9.24
C SER A 161 16.14 -6.93 9.19
N THR A 162 15.52 -5.96 8.52
CA THR A 162 14.11 -6.04 8.17
C THR A 162 13.88 -7.02 7.04
N TRP A 163 12.73 -7.67 7.04
CA TRP A 163 12.31 -8.63 6.02
C TRP A 163 11.24 -8.00 5.13
N THR A 164 11.30 -8.32 3.83
CA THR A 164 10.19 -8.00 2.93
C THR A 164 8.98 -8.85 3.33
N VAL A 165 7.85 -8.19 3.51
CA VAL A 165 6.58 -8.83 3.86
C VAL A 165 6.04 -9.58 2.63
N THR A 166 5.41 -10.73 2.85
CA THR A 166 4.51 -11.33 1.87
C THR A 166 3.09 -10.93 2.23
N GLY A 167 2.49 -10.08 1.41
CA GLY A 167 1.15 -9.59 1.68
C GLY A 167 0.66 -8.55 0.68
N CYS A 168 -0.64 -8.34 0.69
CA CYS A 168 -1.31 -7.27 -0.03
C CYS A 168 -2.34 -6.61 0.88
N GLY A 169 -2.23 -5.29 1.00
CA GLY A 169 -3.24 -4.44 1.61
C GLY A 169 -4.05 -3.72 0.53
N SER A 170 -5.36 -3.61 0.71
CA SER A 170 -6.24 -2.90 -0.21
C SER A 170 -7.34 -2.15 0.51
N ALA A 171 -7.89 -1.13 -0.13
CA ALA A 171 -9.03 -0.38 0.39
C ALA A 171 -9.89 0.19 -0.75
N VAL A 172 -11.16 0.39 -0.47
CA VAL A 172 -12.08 1.16 -1.33
C VAL A 172 -12.28 2.53 -0.72
N LEU A 173 -11.90 3.56 -1.46
CA LEU A 173 -12.16 4.95 -1.12
C LEU A 173 -13.45 5.39 -1.80
N THR A 174 -14.26 6.23 -1.14
CA THR A 174 -15.55 6.66 -1.67
C THR A 174 -15.86 8.11 -1.31
N LYS A 175 -16.64 8.76 -2.17
CA LYS A 175 -17.16 10.11 -1.95
C LYS A 175 -18.21 10.14 -0.84
N ASP A 176 -19.06 9.11 -0.77
CA ASP A 176 -20.25 9.06 0.08
C ASP A 176 -20.11 8.12 1.28
N GLY A 177 -18.93 8.04 1.88
CA GLY A 177 -18.65 7.14 3.01
C GLY A 177 -19.13 7.67 4.36
N GLN A 178 -19.33 6.73 5.30
CA GLN A 178 -19.63 7.05 6.71
C GLN A 178 -18.37 7.03 7.61
N GLY A 179 -17.17 6.97 6.99
CA GLY A 179 -15.87 7.01 7.65
C GLY A 179 -15.34 5.66 8.15
N PRO A 180 -14.04 5.56 8.45
CA PRO A 180 -13.09 6.67 8.67
C PRO A 180 -12.86 7.53 7.43
N PHE A 181 -12.39 8.78 7.66
CA PHE A 181 -12.23 9.75 6.58
C PHE A 181 -10.79 10.21 6.44
N ILE A 182 -10.38 10.44 5.17
CA ILE A 182 -9.16 11.15 4.81
C ILE A 182 -9.55 12.63 4.64
N SER A 183 -9.08 13.51 5.54
CA SER A 183 -9.40 14.94 5.51
C SER A 183 -8.29 15.79 4.91
N GLU A 184 -7.06 15.30 5.01
CA GLU A 184 -5.87 16.00 4.53
C GLU A 184 -4.73 15.04 4.24
N ILE A 185 -3.84 15.45 3.36
CA ILE A 185 -2.59 14.76 3.07
C ILE A 185 -1.43 15.74 3.10
N THR A 186 -0.26 15.25 3.51
CA THR A 186 1.00 15.98 3.38
C THR A 186 1.96 15.13 2.56
N THR A 187 2.36 15.62 1.39
CA THR A 187 3.31 14.93 0.52
C THR A 187 4.74 15.13 1.00
N GLY A 188 5.56 14.09 0.92
CA GLY A 188 6.96 14.14 1.29
C GLY A 188 7.84 14.77 0.22
N LYS A 189 9.11 14.98 0.59
CA LYS A 189 10.21 15.33 -0.33
C LYS A 189 11.27 14.24 -0.24
N ILE A 190 12.00 14.04 -1.33
CA ILE A 190 13.16 13.16 -1.32
C ILE A 190 14.28 13.89 -0.56
N VAL A 191 14.81 13.23 0.45
CA VAL A 191 15.94 13.70 1.25
C VAL A 191 16.99 12.61 1.29
N ASP A 192 18.17 12.91 0.73
CA ASP A 192 19.32 12.04 0.87
C ASP A 192 19.89 12.17 2.29
N MET A 193 19.80 11.11 3.05
CA MET A 193 20.32 11.03 4.42
C MET A 193 21.76 10.49 4.46
N GLY A 194 22.37 10.22 3.32
CA GLY A 194 23.72 9.66 3.21
C GLY A 194 23.88 8.26 3.81
N ILE A 195 22.83 7.49 3.89
CA ILE A 195 22.82 6.13 4.47
C ILE A 195 23.55 5.19 3.51
N LYS A 196 24.61 4.54 4.00
CA LYS A 196 25.41 3.58 3.23
C LYS A 196 25.16 2.13 3.61
N ASP A 197 24.53 1.88 4.76
CA ASP A 197 24.22 0.54 5.25
C ASP A 197 22.74 0.25 5.11
N MET A 198 22.39 -0.70 4.23
CA MET A 198 21.02 -1.16 4.00
C MET A 198 20.33 -1.71 5.24
N ASN A 199 21.09 -2.28 6.17
CA ASN A 199 20.52 -2.84 7.40
C ASN A 199 20.01 -1.74 8.35
N ASN A 200 20.47 -0.50 8.17
CA ASN A 200 20.09 0.66 8.97
C ASN A 200 19.01 1.55 8.31
N MET A 201 18.40 1.10 7.22
CA MET A 201 17.41 1.87 6.47
C MET A 201 16.23 2.35 7.32
N GLY A 202 15.79 1.58 8.30
CA GLY A 202 14.66 1.93 9.17
C GLY A 202 15.02 2.87 10.31
N LEU A 203 16.21 2.76 10.88
CA LEU A 203 16.61 3.44 12.13
C LEU A 203 16.77 4.96 11.95
N ASN A 204 17.32 5.42 10.84
CA ASN A 204 17.62 6.83 10.61
C ASN A 204 16.40 7.66 10.16
N ASN A 205 15.29 7.00 9.88
CA ASN A 205 14.07 7.67 9.41
C ASN A 205 13.18 8.21 10.55
N TYR A 206 13.42 7.82 11.79
CA TYR A 206 12.63 8.29 12.94
C TYR A 206 12.85 9.78 13.27
N GLY A 207 13.94 10.38 12.83
CA GLY A 207 14.31 11.76 13.13
C GLY A 207 14.01 12.80 12.03
N SER A 208 13.66 12.39 10.80
CA SER A 208 13.47 13.36 9.71
C SER A 208 12.08 14.01 9.77
N GLN A 209 12.05 15.35 9.77
CA GLN A 209 10.81 16.14 9.79
C GLN A 209 10.05 16.18 8.46
N ASN A 210 10.54 15.50 7.42
CA ASN A 210 10.00 15.57 6.05
C ASN A 210 9.24 14.28 5.65
N LYS A 211 8.53 13.66 6.58
CA LYS A 211 7.75 12.44 6.33
C LYS A 211 6.42 12.77 5.68
N PRO A 212 5.95 12.02 4.68
CA PRO A 212 4.57 12.12 4.25
C PRO A 212 3.66 11.70 5.41
N ILE A 213 2.75 12.55 5.76
CA ILE A 213 1.77 12.31 6.83
C ILE A 213 0.39 12.27 6.19
N LEU A 214 -0.28 11.15 6.35
CA LEU A 214 -1.68 11.01 6.03
C LEU A 214 -2.50 11.16 7.31
N THR A 215 -3.38 12.15 7.33
CA THR A 215 -4.26 12.38 8.47
C THR A 215 -5.62 11.76 8.21
N MET A 216 -6.01 10.81 9.06
CA MET A 216 -7.33 10.19 9.03
C MET A 216 -8.13 10.59 10.28
N LYS A 217 -9.38 11.01 10.09
CA LYS A 217 -10.32 11.31 11.19
C LYS A 217 -11.40 10.24 11.26
N ARG A 218 -11.68 9.76 12.46
CA ARG A 218 -12.88 8.94 12.75
C ARG A 218 -14.03 9.85 13.18
N PRO A 219 -15.29 9.54 12.79
CA PRO A 219 -16.43 10.40 13.10
C PRO A 219 -16.74 10.56 14.60
N LEU A 220 -16.35 9.62 15.45
CA LEU A 220 -16.78 9.54 16.85
C LEU A 220 -15.68 9.69 17.91
N TYR A 221 -14.41 9.59 17.54
CA TYR A 221 -13.29 9.79 18.47
C TYR A 221 -12.13 10.38 17.68
N GLY A 222 -11.73 11.59 18.01
CA GLY A 222 -10.72 12.39 17.32
C GLY A 222 -9.29 11.83 17.31
N ASN A 223 -9.12 10.57 16.98
CA ASN A 223 -7.82 9.94 16.92
C ASN A 223 -7.20 10.09 15.52
N LEU A 224 -6.10 10.78 15.51
CA LEU A 224 -5.22 10.98 14.38
C LEU A 224 -4.38 9.71 14.16
N PHE A 225 -4.55 9.04 13.02
CA PHE A 225 -3.60 8.02 12.59
C PHE A 225 -2.63 8.63 11.59
N ILE A 226 -1.35 8.57 11.94
CA ILE A 226 -0.26 9.03 11.09
C ILE A 226 0.37 7.80 10.45
N ILE A 227 0.22 7.66 9.13
CA ILE A 227 0.96 6.65 8.38
C ILE A 227 2.24 7.32 7.86
N ASN A 228 3.37 6.91 8.43
CA ASN A 228 4.68 7.36 8.00
C ASN A 228 5.22 6.42 6.92
N HIS A 229 5.58 6.96 5.77
CA HIS A 229 6.28 6.23 4.73
C HIS A 229 7.74 6.65 4.63
N TYR A 230 8.60 5.66 4.45
CA TYR A 230 10.04 5.82 4.37
C TYR A 230 10.53 5.56 2.96
N PHE A 231 11.37 6.45 2.45
CA PHE A 231 12.22 6.18 1.32
C PHE A 231 13.67 6.20 1.78
N SER A 232 14.41 5.16 1.46
CA SER A 232 15.84 5.22 1.32
C SER A 232 16.17 4.79 -0.10
N TYR A 233 16.85 5.64 -0.83
CA TYR A 233 17.45 5.29 -2.10
C TYR A 233 18.91 4.90 -1.86
N GLN A 234 19.34 3.85 -2.53
CA GLN A 234 20.75 3.62 -2.86
C GLN A 234 21.03 4.11 -4.25
#